data_c3f7b8a46ddd36f39c8b36c7306dabe7
#
_entry.id   c3f7b8a46ddd36f39c8b36c7306dabe7
#
_cell.length_a   1.000
_cell.length_b   1.000
_cell.length_c   1.000
_cell.angle_alpha   90.00
_cell.angle_beta   90.00
_cell.angle_gamma   90.00
#
_symmetry.space_group_name_H-M   'P 1'
#
loop_
_entity.id
_entity.type
_entity.pdbx_description
1 polymer ?
#
loop_
_entity_poly.entity_id
_entity_poly.type
_entity_poly.pdbx_seq_one_letter_code
_entity_poly.pdbx_strand_id
1 'polypeptide(L)'
;MSQIEEGQELSDEVGYLVYNETLIDHFTHPRNVGEIENPDAMAVVGDPTCGDYVRVYINVKGGKISDFKFLTMGCPGAISTSSIATELAIGKTLGEALKLTDNDVIEAAGGIPARKAHCSLLAIRGLHEAIARYQKKQTEESERCQQ
;
A
#
# COMPACT_ATOMS: atom_id res chain seq x y z
N MET A 1 8.71 31.38 10.50
CA MET A 1 8.32 32.14 9.33
C MET A 1 6.84 32.02 9.07
N SER A 2 6.26 33.14 8.77
CA SER A 2 4.84 33.23 8.55
C SER A 2 4.34 32.32 7.42
N GLN A 3 5.15 32.12 6.41
CA GLN A 3 4.74 31.31 5.27
C GLN A 3 4.53 29.84 5.61
N ILE A 4 5.38 29.29 6.49
CA ILE A 4 5.23 27.93 6.94
C ILE A 4 3.98 27.81 7.80
N GLU A 5 3.77 28.78 8.66
CA GLU A 5 2.61 28.80 9.53
C GLU A 5 1.32 28.91 8.73
N GLU A 6 1.33 29.75 7.72
CA GLU A 6 0.16 29.91 6.85
C GLU A 6 -0.16 28.60 6.14
N GLY A 7 0.85 27.88 5.68
CA GLY A 7 0.66 26.61 5.06
C GLY A 7 0.03 25.60 6.00
N GLN A 8 0.47 25.59 7.25
CA GLN A 8 -0.08 24.70 8.24
C GLN A 8 -1.53 25.04 8.56
N GLU A 9 -1.84 26.30 8.68
CA GLU A 9 -3.20 26.72 8.95
C GLU A 9 -4.15 26.30 7.84
N LEU A 10 -3.76 26.52 6.60
CA LEU A 10 -4.54 26.10 5.45
C LEU A 10 -4.75 24.60 5.47
N SER A 11 -3.69 23.85 5.76
CA SER A 11 -3.76 22.42 5.81
C SER A 11 -4.75 21.94 6.86
N ASP A 12 -4.73 22.57 8.02
CA ASP A 12 -5.64 22.20 9.10
C ASP A 12 -7.07 22.47 8.72
N GLU A 13 -7.34 23.58 8.05
CA GLU A 13 -8.69 23.93 7.64
C GLU A 13 -9.26 22.96 6.62
N VAL A 14 -8.47 22.61 5.62
CA VAL A 14 -8.96 21.75 4.54
C VAL A 14 -8.69 20.28 4.80
N GLY A 15 -7.94 19.96 5.82
CA GLY A 15 -7.73 18.57 6.24
C GLY A 15 -7.09 17.67 5.20
N TYR A 16 -7.70 17.52 4.06
CA TYR A 16 -7.19 16.64 3.03
C TYR A 16 -5.96 17.21 2.31
N LEU A 17 -5.63 18.45 2.55
CA LEU A 17 -4.44 19.07 1.97
C LEU A 17 -3.24 19.05 2.92
N VAL A 18 -3.38 18.40 4.07
CA VAL A 18 -2.27 18.29 5.03
C VAL A 18 -1.37 17.14 4.60
N TYR A 19 -0.62 17.35 3.53
CA TYR A 19 0.31 16.34 3.04
C TYR A 19 1.68 16.97 2.92
N ASN A 20 2.72 16.23 3.38
CA ASN A 20 4.11 16.67 3.23
C ASN A 20 4.59 16.40 1.81
N GLU A 21 5.84 16.80 1.53
CA GLU A 21 6.42 16.64 0.20
C GLU A 21 6.48 15.20 -0.26
N THR A 22 6.75 14.27 0.65
CA THR A 22 6.82 12.85 0.31
C THR A 22 5.46 12.35 -0.17
N LEU A 23 4.41 12.70 0.56
CA LEU A 23 3.06 12.29 0.17
C LEU A 23 2.65 12.91 -1.15
N ILE A 24 2.97 14.19 -1.33
CA ILE A 24 2.63 14.89 -2.58
C ILE A 24 3.37 14.25 -3.75
N ASP A 25 4.65 13.93 -3.58
CA ASP A 25 5.44 13.28 -4.61
C ASP A 25 4.82 11.93 -5.00
N HIS A 26 4.48 11.12 -4.02
CA HIS A 26 3.87 9.82 -4.29
C HIS A 26 2.47 9.94 -4.89
N PHE A 27 1.76 11.02 -4.61
CA PHE A 27 0.47 11.24 -5.23
C PHE A 27 0.60 11.70 -6.68
N THR A 28 1.53 12.63 -6.95
CA THR A 28 1.70 13.17 -8.29
C THR A 28 2.47 12.23 -9.21
N HIS A 29 3.34 11.42 -8.64
CA HIS A 29 4.15 10.45 -9.40
C HIS A 29 4.07 9.09 -8.69
N PRO A 30 2.90 8.47 -8.63
CA PRO A 30 2.76 7.21 -7.91
C PRO A 30 3.57 6.10 -8.59
N ARG A 31 4.20 5.28 -7.77
CA ARG A 31 5.01 4.15 -8.22
C ARG A 31 4.18 2.89 -8.20
N ASN A 32 4.41 2.04 -9.19
CA ASN A 32 3.83 0.70 -9.20
C ASN A 32 2.30 0.69 -9.24
N VAL A 33 1.71 1.68 -9.91
CA VAL A 33 0.28 1.71 -10.15
C VAL A 33 -0.03 0.82 -11.35
N GLY A 34 -1.05 0.01 -11.23
CA GLY A 34 -1.52 -0.81 -12.34
C GLY A 34 -1.81 -2.23 -11.92
N GLU A 35 -1.99 -3.07 -12.93
CA GLU A 35 -2.27 -4.48 -12.75
C GLU A 35 -1.05 -5.29 -13.15
N ILE A 36 -0.96 -6.50 -12.61
CA ILE A 36 0.00 -7.48 -13.08
C ILE A 36 -0.80 -8.55 -13.81
N GLU A 37 -0.41 -8.83 -15.05
CA GLU A 37 -1.01 -9.92 -15.81
C GLU A 37 -0.51 -11.23 -15.21
N ASN A 38 -1.42 -12.12 -14.85
CA ASN A 38 -1.10 -13.40 -14.22
C ASN A 38 -0.28 -13.24 -12.93
N PRO A 39 -0.80 -12.49 -11.96
CA PRO A 39 -0.06 -12.29 -10.71
C PRO A 39 0.04 -13.59 -9.92
N ASP A 40 1.08 -13.72 -9.13
CA ASP A 40 1.21 -14.87 -8.24
C ASP A 40 0.16 -14.83 -7.14
N ALA A 41 -0.25 -13.63 -6.73
CA ALA A 41 -1.38 -13.47 -5.83
C ALA A 41 -1.97 -12.09 -5.99
N MET A 42 -3.23 -11.96 -5.59
CA MET A 42 -3.98 -10.72 -5.66
C MET A 42 -4.91 -10.67 -4.47
N ALA A 43 -5.18 -9.48 -3.99
CA ALA A 43 -6.15 -9.27 -2.92
C ALA A 43 -6.86 -7.94 -3.10
N VAL A 44 -8.09 -7.87 -2.61
CA VAL A 44 -8.85 -6.62 -2.58
C VAL A 44 -9.20 -6.35 -1.13
N VAL A 45 -8.91 -5.16 -0.66
CA VAL A 45 -9.16 -4.76 0.72
C VAL A 45 -9.91 -3.45 0.72
N GLY A 46 -10.79 -3.28 1.67
CA GLY A 46 -11.61 -2.09 1.77
C GLY A 46 -13.02 -2.37 1.30
N ASP A 47 -13.80 -1.33 1.20
CA ASP A 47 -15.22 -1.44 0.85
C ASP A 47 -15.51 -0.62 -0.41
N PRO A 48 -15.69 -1.28 -1.56
CA PRO A 48 -15.99 -0.56 -2.81
C PRO A 48 -17.28 0.28 -2.72
N THR A 49 -18.22 -0.13 -1.86
CA THR A 49 -19.46 0.63 -1.73
C THR A 49 -19.24 1.95 -1.03
N CYS A 50 -18.19 2.05 -0.20
CA CYS A 50 -17.83 3.30 0.45
C CYS A 50 -16.81 4.10 -0.36
N GLY A 51 -16.30 3.53 -1.44
CA GLY A 51 -15.38 4.21 -2.32
C GLY A 51 -13.92 4.09 -1.96
N ASP A 52 -13.61 3.52 -0.81
CA ASP A 52 -12.22 3.35 -0.36
C ASP A 52 -11.82 1.89 -0.42
N TYR A 53 -11.09 1.51 -1.46
CA TYR A 53 -10.56 0.17 -1.53
C TYR A 53 -9.25 0.17 -2.30
N VAL A 54 -8.48 -0.90 -2.10
CA VAL A 54 -7.21 -1.11 -2.80
C VAL A 54 -7.19 -2.53 -3.29
N ARG A 55 -6.84 -2.69 -4.56
CA ARG A 55 -6.57 -3.99 -5.15
C ARG A 55 -5.06 -4.11 -5.30
N VAL A 56 -4.47 -5.17 -4.77
CA VAL A 56 -3.04 -5.36 -4.83
C VAL A 56 -2.70 -6.61 -5.63
N TYR A 57 -1.58 -6.56 -6.32
CA TYR A 57 -1.06 -7.66 -7.13
C TYR A 57 0.39 -7.85 -6.75
N ILE A 58 0.79 -9.09 -6.50
CA ILE A 58 2.19 -9.38 -6.21
C ILE A 58 2.70 -10.51 -7.07
N ASN A 59 3.99 -10.45 -7.37
CA ASN A 59 4.74 -11.56 -7.92
C ASN A 59 5.84 -11.89 -6.93
N VAL A 60 6.14 -13.18 -6.83
CA VAL A 60 7.16 -13.68 -5.90
C VAL A 60 8.20 -14.44 -6.70
N LYS A 61 9.46 -14.14 -6.42
CA LYS A 61 10.56 -14.82 -7.08
C LYS A 61 11.68 -15.07 -6.07
N GLY A 62 12.05 -16.34 -5.92
CA GLY A 62 13.08 -16.71 -4.96
C GLY A 62 12.70 -16.39 -3.52
N GLY A 63 11.43 -16.49 -3.18
CA GLY A 63 10.93 -16.21 -1.83
C GLY A 63 10.85 -14.74 -1.49
N LYS A 64 11.08 -13.87 -2.47
CA LYS A 64 11.03 -12.42 -2.28
C LYS A 64 9.97 -11.81 -3.18
N ILE A 65 9.41 -10.69 -2.75
CA ILE A 65 8.46 -9.96 -3.57
C ILE A 65 9.24 -9.30 -4.71
N SER A 66 9.02 -9.79 -5.92
CA SER A 66 9.69 -9.27 -7.10
C SER A 66 8.91 -8.13 -7.74
N ASP A 67 7.60 -8.10 -7.54
CA ASP A 67 6.75 -7.05 -8.08
C ASP A 67 5.55 -6.87 -7.17
N PHE A 68 5.09 -5.63 -7.05
CA PHE A 68 3.93 -5.30 -6.22
C PHE A 68 3.29 -4.08 -6.85
N LYS A 69 2.10 -4.28 -7.39
CA LYS A 69 1.34 -3.18 -8.00
C LYS A 69 -0.01 -3.05 -7.34
N PHE A 70 -0.62 -1.90 -7.53
CA PHE A 70 -1.91 -1.63 -6.92
C PHE A 70 -2.78 -0.77 -7.82
N LEU A 71 -4.09 -0.94 -7.60
CA LEU A 71 -5.11 -0.03 -8.09
C LEU A 71 -5.94 0.35 -6.89
N THR A 72 -6.30 1.61 -6.80
CA THR A 72 -7.12 2.07 -5.70
C THR A 72 -8.15 3.06 -6.18
N MET A 73 -9.28 3.06 -5.52
CA MET A 73 -10.23 4.16 -5.55
C MET A 73 -10.25 4.75 -4.16
N GLY A 74 -10.05 6.06 -4.07
CA GLY A 74 -10.01 6.70 -2.78
C GLY A 74 -9.34 8.05 -2.86
N CYS A 75 -8.98 8.57 -1.70
CA CYS A 75 -8.38 9.89 -1.59
C CYS A 75 -6.91 9.88 -1.99
N PRO A 76 -6.31 11.08 -2.21
CA PRO A 76 -4.89 11.16 -2.50
C PRO A 76 -4.01 10.45 -1.49
N GLY A 77 -4.42 10.40 -0.22
CA GLY A 77 -3.69 9.68 0.80
C GLY A 77 -3.60 8.20 0.52
N ALA A 78 -4.68 7.59 0.00
CA ALA A 78 -4.66 6.17 -0.34
C ALA A 78 -3.68 5.88 -1.47
N ILE A 79 -3.62 6.75 -2.46
CA ILE A 79 -2.68 6.59 -3.57
C ILE A 79 -1.24 6.71 -3.07
N SER A 80 -0.96 7.75 -2.28
CA SER A 80 0.38 8.01 -1.78
C SER A 80 0.88 6.89 -0.88
N THR A 81 0.06 6.46 0.07
CA THR A 81 0.48 5.42 1.01
C THR A 81 0.62 4.07 0.34
N SER A 82 -0.23 3.78 -0.65
CA SER A 82 -0.10 2.54 -1.42
C SER A 82 1.20 2.54 -2.21
N SER A 83 1.53 3.66 -2.85
CA SER A 83 2.79 3.81 -3.56
C SER A 83 3.99 3.59 -2.64
N ILE A 84 3.96 4.19 -1.46
CA ILE A 84 5.02 4.02 -0.46
C ILE A 84 5.11 2.56 -0.03
N ALA A 85 3.97 1.92 0.22
CA ALA A 85 3.95 0.53 0.63
C ALA A 85 4.60 -0.38 -0.42
N THR A 86 4.38 -0.11 -1.71
CA THR A 86 5.01 -0.93 -2.75
C THR A 86 6.53 -0.81 -2.71
N GLU A 87 7.03 0.40 -2.49
CA GLU A 87 8.48 0.59 -2.41
C GLU A 87 9.09 -0.08 -1.19
N LEU A 88 8.36 -0.10 -0.09
CA LEU A 88 8.84 -0.78 1.12
C LEU A 88 8.88 -2.29 0.97
N ALA A 89 7.94 -2.85 0.24
CA ALA A 89 7.77 -4.29 0.18
C ALA A 89 8.59 -4.97 -0.92
N ILE A 90 8.77 -4.30 -2.05
CA ILE A 90 9.51 -4.91 -3.17
C ILE A 90 10.93 -5.20 -2.75
N GLY A 91 11.39 -6.42 -2.99
CA GLY A 91 12.72 -6.86 -2.63
C GLY A 91 12.82 -7.53 -1.27
N LYS A 92 11.76 -7.49 -0.47
CA LYS A 92 11.74 -8.15 0.84
C LYS A 92 11.27 -9.58 0.70
N THR A 93 11.73 -10.43 1.61
CA THR A 93 11.19 -11.78 1.70
C THR A 93 9.74 -11.71 2.16
N LEU A 94 9.00 -12.80 1.94
CA LEU A 94 7.60 -12.84 2.39
C LEU A 94 7.50 -12.64 3.90
N GLY A 95 8.42 -13.24 4.65
CA GLY A 95 8.43 -13.06 6.11
C GLY A 95 8.68 -11.61 6.52
N GLU A 96 9.62 -10.94 5.85
CA GLU A 96 9.89 -9.53 6.12
C GLU A 96 8.70 -8.65 5.74
N ALA A 97 8.08 -8.96 4.61
CA ALA A 97 6.92 -8.19 4.16
C ALA A 97 5.73 -8.35 5.12
N LEU A 98 5.57 -9.53 5.71
CA LEU A 98 4.51 -9.75 6.69
C LEU A 98 4.72 -8.96 7.97
N LYS A 99 5.95 -8.54 8.23
CA LYS A 99 6.26 -7.73 9.40
C LYS A 99 6.05 -6.24 9.16
N LEU A 100 5.81 -5.84 7.93
CA LEU A 100 5.52 -4.43 7.64
C LEU A 100 4.21 -4.04 8.31
N THR A 101 4.21 -2.87 8.90
CA THR A 101 3.05 -2.35 9.63
C THR A 101 2.63 -1.01 9.06
N ASP A 102 1.47 -0.56 9.51
CA ASP A 102 0.99 0.78 9.16
C ASP A 102 2.00 1.84 9.60
N ASN A 103 2.65 1.63 10.75
CA ASN A 103 3.66 2.57 11.25
C ASN A 103 4.84 2.70 10.29
N ASP A 104 5.24 1.60 9.66
CA ASP A 104 6.33 1.66 8.69
C ASP A 104 5.99 2.58 7.52
N VAL A 105 4.77 2.51 7.04
CA VAL A 105 4.30 3.39 5.97
C VAL A 105 4.22 4.83 6.46
N ILE A 106 3.70 5.04 7.66
CA ILE A 106 3.57 6.38 8.24
C ILE A 106 4.95 7.03 8.39
N GLU A 107 5.92 6.29 8.88
CA GLU A 107 7.28 6.79 9.02
C GLU A 107 7.91 7.11 7.67
N ALA A 108 7.75 6.20 6.70
CA ALA A 108 8.30 6.42 5.37
C ALA A 108 7.64 7.62 4.69
N ALA A 109 6.40 7.88 5.00
CA ALA A 109 5.67 9.02 4.46
C ALA A 109 6.02 10.33 5.14
N GLY A 110 6.74 10.29 6.26
CA GLY A 110 7.03 11.49 7.02
C GLY A 110 5.86 11.96 7.87
N GLY A 111 4.90 11.08 8.10
CA GLY A 111 3.70 11.38 8.85
C GLY A 111 2.48 11.47 7.95
N ILE A 112 1.33 11.07 8.46
CA ILE A 112 0.07 11.11 7.73
C ILE A 112 -0.95 11.82 8.60
N PRO A 113 -1.80 12.68 8.01
CA PRO A 113 -2.85 13.34 8.79
C PRO A 113 -3.71 12.30 9.52
N ALA A 114 -3.95 12.53 10.79
CA ALA A 114 -4.65 11.55 11.63
C ALA A 114 -6.00 11.14 11.04
N ARG A 115 -6.70 12.08 10.44
CA ARG A 115 -8.00 11.81 9.84
C ARG A 115 -7.94 10.85 8.67
N LYS A 116 -6.80 10.78 8.00
CA LYS A 116 -6.63 9.97 6.81
C LYS A 116 -5.89 8.66 7.05
N ALA A 117 -5.25 8.52 8.20
CA ALA A 117 -4.45 7.35 8.49
C ALA A 117 -5.27 6.06 8.40
N HIS A 118 -6.49 6.10 8.89
CA HIS A 118 -7.34 4.92 8.93
C HIS A 118 -7.72 4.42 7.53
N CYS A 119 -8.10 5.34 6.65
CA CYS A 119 -8.54 4.99 5.30
C CYS A 119 -7.37 4.72 4.35
N SER A 120 -6.20 5.28 4.67
CA SER A 120 -5.10 5.36 3.73
C SER A 120 -4.13 4.18 3.80
N LEU A 121 -4.29 3.28 4.76
CA LEU A 121 -3.29 2.24 5.02
C LEU A 121 -3.74 0.85 4.59
N LEU A 122 -4.63 0.81 3.59
CA LEU A 122 -5.19 -0.47 3.12
C LEU A 122 -4.16 -1.31 2.35
N ALA A 123 -3.14 -0.70 1.78
CA ALA A 123 -2.18 -1.44 0.96
C ALA A 123 -1.40 -2.48 1.75
N ILE A 124 -1.01 -2.15 2.98
CA ILE A 124 -0.29 -3.12 3.83
C ILE A 124 -1.19 -4.30 4.15
N ARG A 125 -2.45 -4.03 4.48
CA ARG A 125 -3.41 -5.09 4.72
C ARG A 125 -3.61 -5.95 3.48
N GLY A 126 -3.72 -5.32 2.32
CA GLY A 126 -3.85 -6.03 1.05
C GLY A 126 -2.62 -6.88 0.76
N LEU A 127 -1.43 -6.35 1.04
CA LEU A 127 -0.19 -7.10 0.87
C LEU A 127 -0.18 -8.35 1.74
N HIS A 128 -0.54 -8.20 3.01
CA HIS A 128 -0.57 -9.35 3.93
C HIS A 128 -1.57 -10.41 3.45
N GLU A 129 -2.72 -9.99 2.99
CA GLU A 129 -3.71 -10.92 2.48
C GLU A 129 -3.24 -11.61 1.20
N ALA A 130 -2.61 -10.86 0.30
CA ALA A 130 -2.08 -11.44 -0.93
C ALA A 130 -0.99 -12.47 -0.61
N ILE A 131 -0.11 -12.17 0.34
CA ILE A 131 0.92 -13.13 0.75
C ILE A 131 0.28 -14.38 1.35
N ALA A 132 -0.74 -14.21 2.17
CA ALA A 132 -1.43 -15.37 2.75
C ALA A 132 -2.06 -16.25 1.67
N ARG A 133 -2.66 -15.64 0.67
CA ARG A 133 -3.23 -16.38 -0.45
C ARG A 133 -2.15 -17.10 -1.26
N TYR A 134 -1.03 -16.44 -1.47
CA TYR A 134 0.09 -17.04 -2.17
C TYR A 134 0.61 -18.28 -1.42
N GLN A 135 0.80 -18.16 -0.12
CA GLN A 135 1.30 -19.26 0.70
C GLN A 135 0.32 -20.42 0.74
N LYS A 136 -0.97 -20.13 0.81
CA LYS A 136 -2.00 -21.15 0.77
C LYS A 136 -1.98 -21.90 -0.57
N LYS A 137 -1.85 -21.15 -1.67
CA LYS A 137 -1.78 -21.74 -3.00
C LYS A 137 -0.56 -22.64 -3.14
N GLN A 138 0.58 -22.22 -2.61
CA GLN A 138 1.80 -23.03 -2.63
C GLN A 138 1.63 -24.34 -1.87
N THR A 139 0.97 -24.28 -0.72
CA THR A 139 0.71 -25.46 0.09
C THR A 139 -0.20 -26.43 -0.67
N GLU A 140 -1.26 -25.94 -1.29
CA GLU A 140 -2.18 -26.77 -2.06
C GLU A 140 -1.49 -27.44 -3.25
N GLU A 141 -0.64 -26.70 -3.96
CA GLU A 141 0.11 -27.26 -5.08
C GLU A 141 1.08 -28.34 -4.60
N SER A 142 1.74 -28.11 -3.48
CA SER A 142 2.65 -29.09 -2.89
C SER A 142 1.92 -30.37 -2.51
N GLU A 143 0.74 -30.23 -1.91
CA GLU A 143 -0.07 -31.39 -1.55
C GLU A 143 -0.51 -32.16 -2.77
N ARG A 144 -0.89 -31.48 -3.84
CA ARG A 144 -1.26 -32.15 -5.08
C ARG A 144 -0.12 -32.91 -5.70
N CYS A 145 1.06 -32.35 -5.63
CA CYS A 145 2.24 -33.02 -6.19
C CYS A 145 2.62 -34.28 -5.43
N GLN A 146 2.21 -34.37 -4.16
CA GLN A 146 2.49 -35.56 -3.36
C GLN A 146 1.51 -36.69 -3.63
N GLN A 147 0.40 -36.40 -4.25
CA GLN A 147 -0.58 -37.42 -4.62
C GLN A 147 -0.28 -38.01 -5.99
#